data_e2451dd35c0711dbabc4b7822285458d
#
_entry.id   e2451dd35c0711dbabc4b7822285458d
#
_cell.length_a   1.000
_cell.length_b   1.000
_cell.length_c   1.000
_cell.angle_alpha   90.00
_cell.angle_beta   90.00
_cell.angle_gamma   90.00
#
_symmetry.space_group_name_H-M   'P 1'
#
loop_
_entity.id
_entity.type
_entity.pdbx_description
1 polymer ?
#
loop_
_entity_poly.entity_id
_entity_poly.type
_entity_poly.pdbx_seq_one_letter_code
_entity_poly.pdbx_strand_id
1 'polypeptide(L)'
;LASSFANSCNSSFCNIGMSLDVKKYQETAEDLLIGSKLPGDFATGKSEFQLTENDSTAEKMMTAMGQGKTQVSPYQMALITSAIANGGTLMRPYLVDSVTNYTGTIISETTPEKYKDLMTSAEASQLKTYMEGVVSYGTGSVLSGQSYSVAGKTGTAEYSMDSSSQNHSWFVGFSNVDNPELVVSVIVEQSDGNTKAVNVAKSIFDSYYY
;
A
#
# COMPACT_ATOMS: atom_id res chain seq x y z
N LEU A 1 11.33 -12.02 -10.36
CA LEU A 1 10.44 -11.38 -9.38
C LEU A 1 9.68 -10.19 -9.98
N ALA A 2 10.33 -9.27 -10.72
CA ALA A 2 9.68 -8.09 -11.30
C ALA A 2 8.40 -8.42 -12.11
N SER A 3 8.49 -9.35 -13.05
CA SER A 3 7.32 -9.78 -13.86
C SER A 3 6.22 -10.43 -13.00
N SER A 4 6.58 -11.21 -11.99
CA SER A 4 5.62 -11.83 -11.07
C SER A 4 4.89 -10.77 -10.23
N PHE A 5 5.61 -9.73 -9.79
CA PHE A 5 5.04 -8.60 -9.06
C PHE A 5 4.10 -7.78 -9.95
N ALA A 6 4.54 -7.43 -11.16
CA ALA A 6 3.77 -6.64 -12.12
C ALA A 6 2.44 -7.31 -12.51
N ASN A 7 2.45 -8.64 -12.68
CA ASN A 7 1.27 -9.43 -13.07
C ASN A 7 0.54 -10.07 -11.88
N SER A 8 0.96 -9.78 -10.65
CA SER A 8 0.33 -10.34 -9.43
C SER A 8 0.25 -11.87 -9.44
N CYS A 9 1.38 -12.55 -9.76
CA CYS A 9 1.42 -14.00 -9.93
C CYS A 9 1.35 -14.75 -8.61
N ASN A 10 0.18 -15.28 -8.26
CA ASN A 10 -0.05 -16.01 -7.02
C ASN A 10 0.92 -17.17 -6.83
N SER A 11 1.17 -17.98 -7.86
CA SER A 11 2.08 -19.13 -7.77
C SER A 11 3.51 -18.73 -7.40
N SER A 12 4.01 -17.61 -7.94
CA SER A 12 5.33 -17.09 -7.58
C SER A 12 5.38 -16.65 -6.11
N PHE A 13 4.37 -15.91 -5.64
CA PHE A 13 4.33 -15.44 -4.26
C PHE A 13 4.09 -16.58 -3.25
N CYS A 14 3.28 -17.58 -3.59
CA CYS A 14 3.17 -18.81 -2.79
C CYS A 14 4.53 -19.49 -2.61
N ASN A 15 5.29 -19.68 -3.70
CA ASN A 15 6.61 -20.29 -3.63
C ASN A 15 7.60 -19.46 -2.81
N ILE A 16 7.59 -18.14 -2.95
CA ILE A 16 8.42 -17.25 -2.14
C ILE A 16 8.03 -17.40 -0.66
N GLY A 17 6.74 -17.29 -0.33
CA GLY A 17 6.24 -17.40 1.03
C GLY A 17 6.62 -18.71 1.71
N MET A 18 6.59 -19.82 0.96
CA MET A 18 7.00 -21.14 1.46
C MET A 18 8.50 -21.23 1.75
N SER A 19 9.32 -20.36 1.15
CA SER A 19 10.77 -20.31 1.39
C SER A 19 11.14 -19.35 2.53
N LEU A 20 10.21 -18.52 3.01
CA LEU A 20 10.47 -17.57 4.08
C LEU A 20 10.41 -18.25 5.45
N ASP A 21 11.28 -17.79 6.33
CA ASP A 21 11.19 -18.05 7.77
C ASP A 21 9.99 -17.25 8.32
N VAL A 22 9.06 -17.94 8.98
CA VAL A 22 7.80 -17.34 9.46
C VAL A 22 8.06 -16.23 10.47
N LYS A 23 9.04 -16.42 11.36
CA LYS A 23 9.38 -15.43 12.37
C LYS A 23 9.92 -14.15 11.76
N LYS A 24 10.82 -14.27 10.78
CA LYS A 24 11.33 -13.11 10.02
C LYS A 24 10.23 -12.41 9.22
N TYR A 25 9.26 -13.18 8.73
CA TYR A 25 8.11 -12.61 8.03
C TYR A 25 7.23 -11.79 9.00
N GLN A 26 7.00 -12.31 10.23
CA GLN A 26 6.32 -11.56 11.29
C GLN A 26 7.09 -10.28 11.66
N GLU A 27 8.40 -10.39 11.91
CA GLU A 27 9.27 -9.23 12.22
C GLU A 27 9.19 -8.16 11.13
N THR A 28 9.21 -8.57 9.85
CA THR A 28 9.04 -7.64 8.73
C THR A 28 7.66 -6.97 8.74
N ALA A 29 6.60 -7.70 9.03
CA ALA A 29 5.25 -7.13 9.15
C ALA A 29 5.16 -6.11 10.30
N GLU A 30 5.79 -6.39 11.45
CA GLU A 30 5.90 -5.48 12.59
C GLU A 30 6.73 -4.23 12.25
N ASP A 31 7.82 -4.39 11.51
CA ASP A 31 8.62 -3.26 11.03
C ASP A 31 7.84 -2.34 10.09
N LEU A 32 6.93 -2.90 9.32
CA LEU A 32 5.94 -2.18 8.51
C LEU A 32 4.74 -1.65 9.33
N LEU A 33 4.81 -1.68 10.66
CA LEU A 33 3.79 -1.23 11.62
C LEU A 33 2.48 -2.04 11.59
N ILE A 34 2.44 -3.22 10.97
CA ILE A 34 1.26 -4.08 11.03
C ILE A 34 1.15 -4.63 12.46
N GLY A 35 -0.01 -4.48 13.09
CA GLY A 35 -0.23 -4.83 14.49
C GLY A 35 0.10 -3.71 15.49
N SER A 36 0.69 -2.61 15.04
CA SER A 36 1.05 -1.46 15.87
C SER A 36 0.00 -0.35 15.84
N LYS A 37 0.07 0.56 16.81
CA LYS A 37 -0.64 1.84 16.73
C LYS A 37 0.00 2.70 15.66
N LEU A 38 -0.81 3.17 14.71
CA LEU A 38 -0.33 4.00 13.61
C LEU A 38 -0.14 5.47 14.05
N PRO A 39 0.86 6.18 13.49
CA PRO A 39 1.02 7.62 13.71
C PRO A 39 -0.11 8.42 13.04
N GLY A 40 -0.40 9.59 13.56
CA GLY A 40 -1.41 10.52 13.03
C GLY A 40 -2.27 11.09 14.15
N ASP A 41 -3.04 12.13 13.82
CA ASP A 41 -3.83 12.90 14.78
C ASP A 41 -5.30 12.44 14.84
N PHE A 42 -5.59 11.24 14.30
CA PHE A 42 -6.95 10.69 14.24
C PHE A 42 -6.97 9.21 14.61
N ALA A 43 -8.15 8.71 14.96
CA ALA A 43 -8.33 7.30 15.27
C ALA A 43 -8.26 6.45 13.99
N THR A 44 -7.48 5.37 14.03
CA THR A 44 -7.30 4.45 12.92
C THR A 44 -7.67 3.03 13.32
N GLY A 45 -8.16 2.24 12.36
CA GLY A 45 -8.32 0.81 12.53
C GLY A 45 -6.96 0.13 12.74
N LYS A 46 -6.97 -0.95 13.52
CA LYS A 46 -5.77 -1.78 13.74
C LYS A 46 -5.64 -2.78 12.60
N SER A 47 -4.45 -2.87 12.02
CA SER A 47 -4.07 -3.95 11.11
C SER A 47 -3.50 -5.12 11.89
N GLU A 48 -3.65 -6.36 11.38
CA GLU A 48 -3.18 -7.56 12.07
C GLU A 48 -2.48 -8.51 11.09
N PHE A 49 -1.31 -9.00 11.48
CA PHE A 49 -0.61 -10.10 10.82
C PHE A 49 -0.78 -11.35 11.68
N GLN A 50 -1.39 -12.39 11.14
CA GLN A 50 -1.80 -13.55 11.93
C GLN A 50 -1.13 -14.87 11.57
N LEU A 51 -0.09 -14.87 10.73
CA LEU A 51 0.66 -16.07 10.39
C LEU A 51 1.57 -16.50 11.56
N THR A 52 1.55 -17.78 11.91
CA THR A 52 2.40 -18.40 12.93
C THR A 52 3.16 -19.61 12.38
N GLU A 53 4.19 -20.07 13.09
CA GLU A 53 4.95 -21.29 12.72
C GLU A 53 4.08 -22.56 12.68
N ASN A 54 3.00 -22.59 13.49
CA ASN A 54 2.09 -23.73 13.61
C ASN A 54 0.99 -23.74 12.53
N ASP A 55 0.90 -22.68 11.71
CA ASP A 55 -0.09 -22.63 10.65
C ASP A 55 0.23 -23.60 9.51
N SER A 56 -0.83 -24.06 8.85
CA SER A 56 -0.73 -25.01 7.75
C SER A 56 0.03 -24.42 6.55
N THR A 57 0.53 -25.29 5.67
CA THR A 57 1.10 -24.89 4.38
C THR A 57 0.14 -24.02 3.57
N ALA A 58 -1.16 -24.34 3.59
CA ALA A 58 -2.18 -23.55 2.89
C ALA A 58 -2.27 -22.13 3.45
N GLU A 59 -2.27 -21.94 4.77
CA GLU A 59 -2.29 -20.62 5.42
C GLU A 59 -1.02 -19.81 5.06
N LYS A 60 0.15 -20.44 5.04
CA LYS A 60 1.41 -19.80 4.64
C LYS A 60 1.34 -19.32 3.19
N MET A 61 0.83 -20.13 2.28
CA MET A 61 0.65 -19.78 0.87
C MET A 61 -0.38 -18.65 0.70
N MET A 62 -1.52 -18.73 1.39
CA MET A 62 -2.55 -17.69 1.35
C MET A 62 -2.03 -16.35 1.86
N THR A 63 -1.35 -16.34 3.01
CA THR A 63 -0.74 -15.13 3.55
C THR A 63 0.27 -14.51 2.60
N ALA A 64 1.09 -15.34 1.94
CA ALA A 64 2.14 -14.88 1.02
C ALA A 64 1.58 -14.24 -0.26
N MET A 65 0.39 -14.63 -0.71
CA MET A 65 -0.26 -13.98 -1.85
C MET A 65 -1.24 -12.85 -1.46
N GLY A 66 -1.28 -12.49 -0.15
CA GLY A 66 -2.09 -11.39 0.35
C GLY A 66 -3.54 -11.76 0.66
N GLN A 67 -3.78 -13.02 1.00
CA GLN A 67 -5.07 -13.57 1.43
C GLN A 67 -4.99 -14.09 2.88
N GLY A 68 -5.98 -14.84 3.31
CA GLY A 68 -5.99 -15.48 4.63
C GLY A 68 -6.47 -14.55 5.74
N LYS A 69 -5.83 -14.68 6.91
CA LYS A 69 -6.26 -13.99 8.15
C LYS A 69 -5.67 -12.59 8.33
N THR A 70 -4.65 -12.22 7.54
CA THR A 70 -4.01 -10.92 7.65
C THR A 70 -4.96 -9.81 7.19
N GLN A 71 -5.11 -8.79 8.02
CA GLN A 71 -5.98 -7.65 7.75
C GLN A 71 -5.21 -6.35 7.82
N VAL A 72 -5.41 -5.49 6.83
CA VAL A 72 -4.78 -4.17 6.75
C VAL A 72 -5.82 -3.08 6.47
N SER A 73 -5.62 -1.90 7.06
CA SER A 73 -6.45 -0.74 6.73
C SER A 73 -5.90 0.00 5.52
N PRO A 74 -6.75 0.75 4.76
CA PRO A 74 -6.26 1.63 3.70
C PRO A 74 -5.23 2.64 4.20
N TYR A 75 -5.39 3.13 5.41
CA TYR A 75 -4.43 4.04 6.03
C TYR A 75 -3.06 3.39 6.26
N GLN A 76 -3.03 2.15 6.78
CA GLN A 76 -1.78 1.37 6.91
C GLN A 76 -1.07 1.27 5.56
N MET A 77 -1.80 0.94 4.51
CA MET A 77 -1.24 0.80 3.17
C MET A 77 -0.78 2.15 2.59
N ALA A 78 -1.47 3.25 2.88
CA ALA A 78 -1.01 4.59 2.52
C ALA A 78 0.32 4.94 3.21
N LEU A 79 0.49 4.62 4.50
CA LEU A 79 1.73 4.87 5.23
C LEU A 79 2.92 4.07 4.65
N ILE A 80 2.72 2.78 4.38
CA ILE A 80 3.77 1.93 3.75
C ILE A 80 4.13 2.49 2.37
N THR A 81 3.12 2.85 1.56
CA THR A 81 3.32 3.41 0.23
C THR A 81 4.04 4.76 0.28
N SER A 82 3.72 5.61 1.27
CA SER A 82 4.42 6.87 1.53
C SER A 82 5.89 6.66 1.86
N ALA A 83 6.20 5.65 2.68
CA ALA A 83 7.59 5.31 2.99
C ALA A 83 8.35 4.83 1.75
N ILE A 84 7.73 3.99 0.89
CA ILE A 84 8.33 3.56 -0.38
C ILE A 84 8.61 4.78 -1.28
N ALA A 85 7.65 5.68 -1.44
CA ALA A 85 7.78 6.89 -2.22
C ALA A 85 8.92 7.79 -1.69
N ASN A 86 9.08 7.85 -0.38
CA ASN A 86 10.06 8.68 0.34
C ASN A 86 11.37 7.94 0.70
N GLY A 87 11.78 6.98 -0.12
CA GLY A 87 13.08 6.30 0.01
C GLY A 87 13.23 5.45 1.28
N GLY A 88 12.14 4.91 1.82
CA GLY A 88 12.07 4.01 2.98
C GLY A 88 11.67 4.69 4.29
N THR A 89 11.66 6.02 4.33
CA THR A 89 11.36 6.81 5.54
C THR A 89 9.89 7.20 5.60
N LEU A 90 9.21 6.82 6.67
CA LEU A 90 7.88 7.30 7.01
C LEU A 90 7.98 8.60 7.79
N MET A 91 7.34 9.66 7.29
CA MET A 91 7.14 10.90 8.03
C MET A 91 5.88 10.78 8.89
N ARG A 92 5.82 11.53 9.99
CA ARG A 92 4.61 11.62 10.83
C ARG A 92 3.50 12.36 10.08
N PRO A 93 2.36 11.72 9.79
CA PRO A 93 1.25 12.41 9.15
C PRO A 93 0.59 13.43 10.11
N TYR A 94 0.19 14.55 9.56
CA TYR A 94 -0.58 15.58 10.25
C TYR A 94 -1.67 16.13 9.30
N LEU A 95 -2.73 16.70 9.90
CA LEU A 95 -3.86 17.27 9.15
C LEU A 95 -3.84 18.79 9.15
N VAL A 96 -3.23 19.40 10.17
CA VAL A 96 -3.17 20.86 10.32
C VAL A 96 -1.75 21.31 9.98
N ASP A 97 -1.62 21.99 8.86
CA ASP A 97 -0.35 22.56 8.41
C ASP A 97 0.00 23.81 9.23
N SER A 98 -0.93 24.74 9.32
CA SER A 98 -0.73 25.97 10.06
C SER A 98 -2.02 26.50 10.70
N VAL A 99 -1.88 27.32 11.74
CA VAL A 99 -2.98 28.06 12.36
C VAL A 99 -2.70 29.54 12.21
N THR A 100 -3.65 30.27 11.63
CA THR A 100 -3.57 31.71 11.46
C THR A 100 -4.62 32.44 12.31
N ASN A 101 -4.33 33.68 12.68
CA ASN A 101 -5.33 34.58 13.27
C ASN A 101 -6.24 35.17 12.18
N TYR A 102 -7.22 35.97 12.58
CA TYR A 102 -8.19 36.61 11.69
C TYR A 102 -7.58 37.63 10.70
N THR A 103 -6.33 38.06 10.93
CA THR A 103 -5.58 38.95 10.03
C THR A 103 -4.67 38.19 9.07
N GLY A 104 -4.65 36.86 9.12
CA GLY A 104 -3.81 36.00 8.28
C GLY A 104 -2.39 35.78 8.83
N THR A 105 -2.07 36.27 10.02
CA THR A 105 -0.76 36.05 10.65
C THR A 105 -0.68 34.61 11.18
N ILE A 106 0.39 33.87 10.85
CA ILE A 106 0.64 32.52 11.34
C ILE A 106 0.89 32.56 12.85
N ILE A 107 0.09 31.83 13.62
CA ILE A 107 0.24 31.64 15.07
C ILE A 107 1.09 30.41 15.37
N SER A 108 0.90 29.35 14.61
CA SER A 108 1.70 28.11 14.69
C SER A 108 1.77 27.44 13.33
N GLU A 109 2.84 26.73 13.09
CA GLU A 109 3.09 25.95 11.88
C GLU A 109 3.60 24.56 12.26
N THR A 110 3.12 23.53 11.58
CA THR A 110 3.56 22.15 11.79
C THR A 110 4.86 21.92 11.03
N THR A 111 5.90 21.52 11.74
CA THR A 111 7.16 21.11 11.11
C THR A 111 7.11 19.61 10.78
N PRO A 112 7.39 19.20 9.52
CA PRO A 112 7.48 17.79 9.16
C PRO A 112 8.49 17.04 10.04
N GLU A 113 8.07 15.92 10.61
CA GLU A 113 8.86 15.12 11.54
C GLU A 113 9.02 13.69 10.99
N LYS A 114 10.24 13.17 11.00
CA LYS A 114 10.49 11.75 10.72
C LYS A 114 9.87 10.90 11.83
N TYR A 115 9.08 9.91 11.43
CA TYR A 115 8.51 8.94 12.37
C TYR A 115 9.39 7.70 12.53
N LYS A 116 9.65 6.96 11.42
CA LYS A 116 10.44 5.72 11.42
C LYS A 116 10.95 5.40 10.02
N ASP A 117 12.10 4.76 9.89
CA ASP A 117 12.46 4.06 8.66
C ASP A 117 11.76 2.71 8.66
N LEU A 118 10.90 2.46 7.67
CA LEU A 118 10.18 1.20 7.52
C LEU A 118 10.99 0.18 6.72
N MET A 119 11.91 0.65 5.88
CA MET A 119 12.80 -0.16 5.06
C MET A 119 14.03 0.66 4.67
N THR A 120 15.05 0.01 4.15
CA THR A 120 16.23 0.69 3.61
C THR A 120 15.90 1.41 2.29
N SER A 121 16.72 2.40 1.92
CA SER A 121 16.56 3.11 0.64
C SER A 121 16.73 2.20 -0.57
N ALA A 122 17.55 1.15 -0.46
CA ALA A 122 17.73 0.15 -1.51
C ALA A 122 16.46 -0.70 -1.71
N GLU A 123 15.81 -1.13 -0.63
CA GLU A 123 14.54 -1.86 -0.67
C GLU A 123 13.41 -0.99 -1.23
N ALA A 124 13.32 0.27 -0.78
CA ALA A 124 12.35 1.23 -1.30
C ALA A 124 12.52 1.46 -2.80
N SER A 125 13.75 1.66 -3.27
CA SER A 125 14.07 1.82 -4.69
C SER A 125 13.70 0.59 -5.51
N GLN A 126 13.97 -0.61 -4.99
CA GLN A 126 13.62 -1.86 -5.65
C GLN A 126 12.08 -2.04 -5.74
N LEU A 127 11.36 -1.75 -4.65
CA LEU A 127 9.89 -1.77 -4.64
C LEU A 127 9.30 -0.76 -5.61
N LYS A 128 9.83 0.47 -5.63
CA LYS A 128 9.46 1.52 -6.61
C LYS A 128 9.56 0.98 -8.04
N THR A 129 10.69 0.40 -8.42
CA THR A 129 10.90 -0.20 -9.74
C THR A 129 9.88 -1.31 -10.06
N TYR A 130 9.55 -2.16 -9.08
CA TYR A 130 8.52 -3.18 -9.29
C TYR A 130 7.13 -2.57 -9.45
N MET A 131 6.80 -1.53 -8.68
CA MET A 131 5.52 -0.81 -8.77
C MET A 131 5.36 -0.05 -10.08
N GLU A 132 6.44 0.49 -10.66
CA GLU A 132 6.45 1.05 -12.03
C GLU A 132 6.12 -0.02 -13.07
N GLY A 133 6.66 -1.23 -12.93
CA GLY A 133 6.35 -2.36 -13.80
C GLY A 133 4.87 -2.74 -13.81
N VAL A 134 4.16 -2.60 -12.68
CA VAL A 134 2.71 -2.82 -12.59
C VAL A 134 1.94 -1.89 -13.54
N VAL A 135 2.37 -0.63 -13.63
CA VAL A 135 1.75 0.39 -14.50
C VAL A 135 2.21 0.25 -15.94
N SER A 136 3.50 -0.03 -16.18
CA SER A 136 4.08 -0.04 -17.51
C SER A 136 3.61 -1.22 -18.36
N TYR A 137 3.51 -2.42 -17.77
CA TYR A 137 3.18 -3.67 -18.50
C TYR A 137 2.36 -4.68 -17.67
N GLY A 138 1.92 -4.30 -16.46
CA GLY A 138 1.21 -5.19 -15.55
C GLY A 138 -0.27 -4.84 -15.37
N THR A 139 -0.79 -5.23 -14.22
CA THR A 139 -2.22 -5.13 -13.87
C THR A 139 -2.73 -3.70 -13.69
N GLY A 140 -1.85 -2.72 -13.58
CA GLY A 140 -2.16 -1.29 -13.44
C GLY A 140 -2.04 -0.48 -14.73
N SER A 141 -1.95 -1.12 -15.90
CA SER A 141 -1.67 -0.48 -17.20
C SER A 141 -2.67 0.61 -17.62
N VAL A 142 -3.86 0.66 -17.02
CA VAL A 142 -4.83 1.76 -17.22
C VAL A 142 -4.29 3.13 -16.78
N LEU A 143 -3.26 3.15 -15.91
CA LEU A 143 -2.55 4.35 -15.45
C LEU A 143 -1.37 4.75 -16.37
N SER A 144 -1.08 3.97 -17.40
CA SER A 144 0.01 4.25 -18.32
C SER A 144 -0.36 5.38 -19.31
N GLY A 145 0.65 6.12 -19.80
CA GLY A 145 0.48 7.12 -20.85
C GLY A 145 -0.18 8.43 -20.41
N GLN A 146 -0.22 8.70 -19.11
CA GLN A 146 -0.68 9.98 -18.56
C GLN A 146 0.44 11.05 -18.64
N SER A 147 0.10 12.32 -18.41
CA SER A 147 1.09 13.41 -18.30
C SER A 147 1.93 13.34 -17.02
N TYR A 148 1.52 12.50 -16.08
CA TYR A 148 2.20 12.18 -14.81
C TYR A 148 2.59 10.71 -14.78
N SER A 149 3.70 10.40 -14.13
CA SER A 149 4.12 9.01 -13.91
C SER A 149 3.48 8.44 -12.64
N VAL A 150 3.21 7.13 -12.64
CA VAL A 150 2.64 6.41 -11.48
C VAL A 150 3.41 5.13 -11.22
N ALA A 151 3.68 4.88 -9.94
CA ALA A 151 4.08 3.58 -9.43
C ALA A 151 3.01 3.05 -8.48
N GLY A 152 2.60 1.79 -8.61
CA GLY A 152 1.52 1.27 -7.77
C GLY A 152 1.38 -0.25 -7.79
N LYS A 153 0.41 -0.74 -7.01
CA LYS A 153 0.06 -2.17 -6.96
C LYS A 153 -1.45 -2.33 -6.85
N THR A 154 -2.00 -3.15 -7.72
CA THR A 154 -3.39 -3.61 -7.64
C THR A 154 -3.52 -4.80 -6.70
N GLY A 155 -4.68 -4.96 -6.09
CA GLY A 155 -5.02 -6.12 -5.29
C GLY A 155 -6.46 -6.57 -5.54
N THR A 156 -6.69 -7.86 -5.36
CA THR A 156 -8.03 -8.46 -5.33
C THR A 156 -8.05 -9.41 -4.14
N ALA A 157 -8.83 -9.07 -3.12
CA ALA A 157 -8.94 -9.87 -1.91
C ALA A 157 -10.34 -10.50 -1.83
N GLU A 158 -10.40 -11.80 -1.61
CA GLU A 158 -11.65 -12.51 -1.42
C GLU A 158 -12.28 -12.11 -0.07
N TYR A 159 -13.56 -11.79 -0.09
CA TYR A 159 -14.30 -11.39 1.10
C TYR A 159 -14.93 -12.59 1.84
N SER A 160 -15.31 -13.63 1.10
CA SER A 160 -15.98 -14.81 1.64
C SER A 160 -15.57 -16.06 0.89
N MET A 161 -15.61 -17.20 1.56
CA MET A 161 -15.42 -18.52 0.94
C MET A 161 -16.63 -19.02 0.18
N ASP A 162 -17.76 -18.30 0.22
CA ASP A 162 -18.97 -18.67 -0.53
C ASP A 162 -18.85 -18.30 -2.00
N SER A 163 -19.38 -19.16 -2.87
CA SER A 163 -19.30 -19.05 -4.33
C SER A 163 -20.03 -17.84 -4.96
N SER A 164 -20.70 -17.02 -4.15
CA SER A 164 -21.24 -15.71 -4.54
C SER A 164 -20.23 -14.58 -4.28
N SER A 165 -18.95 -14.90 -4.14
CA SER A 165 -17.90 -14.05 -3.61
C SER A 165 -17.72 -12.75 -4.39
N GLN A 166 -18.15 -11.68 -3.76
CA GLN A 166 -17.70 -10.35 -4.09
C GLN A 166 -16.26 -10.19 -3.56
N ASN A 167 -15.39 -9.62 -4.36
CA ASN A 167 -14.01 -9.40 -3.98
C ASN A 167 -13.80 -7.93 -3.59
N HIS A 168 -12.93 -7.68 -2.63
CA HIS A 168 -12.42 -6.33 -2.44
C HIS A 168 -11.40 -6.01 -3.53
N SER A 169 -11.63 -4.90 -4.25
CA SER A 169 -10.64 -4.38 -5.18
C SER A 169 -9.77 -3.35 -4.49
N TRP A 170 -8.44 -3.51 -4.60
CA TRP A 170 -7.45 -2.63 -3.98
C TRP A 170 -6.55 -1.97 -5.01
N PHE A 171 -6.14 -0.76 -4.69
CA PHE A 171 -5.01 -0.10 -5.33
C PHE A 171 -4.25 0.75 -4.30
N VAL A 172 -2.93 0.67 -4.34
CA VAL A 172 -2.03 1.58 -3.65
C VAL A 172 -0.98 2.08 -4.64
N GLY A 173 -0.63 3.35 -4.54
CA GLY A 173 0.38 3.91 -5.44
C GLY A 173 0.66 5.37 -5.17
N PHE A 174 1.59 5.92 -5.91
CA PHE A 174 1.96 7.33 -5.85
C PHE A 174 2.31 7.86 -7.22
N SER A 175 2.16 9.16 -7.39
CA SER A 175 2.43 9.86 -8.65
C SER A 175 3.73 10.64 -8.60
N ASN A 176 4.24 10.95 -9.82
CA ASN A 176 5.53 11.58 -10.05
C ASN A 176 6.68 10.79 -9.42
N VAL A 177 6.94 9.61 -10.02
CA VAL A 177 7.80 8.56 -9.46
C VAL A 177 9.19 9.06 -9.04
N ASP A 178 9.77 10.00 -9.79
CA ASP A 178 11.08 10.59 -9.48
C ASP A 178 11.01 11.66 -8.38
N ASN A 179 9.88 12.35 -8.28
CA ASN A 179 9.60 13.36 -7.25
C ASN A 179 8.17 13.18 -6.72
N PRO A 180 7.91 12.21 -5.83
CA PRO A 180 6.57 11.86 -5.40
C PRO A 180 5.80 13.02 -4.77
N GLU A 181 4.55 13.24 -5.20
CA GLU A 181 3.70 14.33 -4.76
C GLU A 181 2.41 13.85 -4.08
N LEU A 182 1.80 12.77 -4.61
CA LEU A 182 0.52 12.27 -4.13
C LEU A 182 0.58 10.76 -3.92
N VAL A 183 0.20 10.31 -2.73
CA VAL A 183 -0.01 8.89 -2.42
C VAL A 183 -1.49 8.61 -2.37
N VAL A 184 -1.91 7.51 -2.99
CA VAL A 184 -3.30 7.08 -3.04
C VAL A 184 -3.40 5.63 -2.54
N SER A 185 -4.35 5.39 -1.63
CA SER A 185 -4.73 4.05 -1.18
C SER A 185 -6.25 3.92 -1.28
N VAL A 186 -6.71 3.03 -2.12
CA VAL A 186 -8.14 2.83 -2.44
C VAL A 186 -8.54 1.38 -2.19
N ILE A 187 -9.66 1.21 -1.51
CA ILE A 187 -10.42 -0.05 -1.48
C ILE A 187 -11.82 0.18 -2.05
N VAL A 188 -12.26 -0.71 -2.90
CA VAL A 188 -13.68 -0.85 -3.29
C VAL A 188 -14.15 -2.14 -2.68
N GLU A 189 -14.95 -2.03 -1.62
CA GLU A 189 -15.47 -3.18 -0.90
C GLU A 189 -16.53 -3.90 -1.73
N GLN A 190 -16.52 -5.23 -1.69
CA GLN A 190 -17.49 -6.08 -2.36
C GLN A 190 -17.73 -5.69 -3.82
N SER A 191 -16.64 -5.38 -4.54
CA SER A 191 -16.70 -4.99 -5.95
C SER A 191 -17.36 -6.09 -6.79
N ASP A 192 -18.34 -5.70 -7.60
CA ASP A 192 -18.99 -6.55 -8.61
C ASP A 192 -18.11 -6.80 -9.86
N GLY A 193 -16.87 -6.34 -9.84
CA GLY A 193 -15.92 -6.41 -10.95
C GLY A 193 -16.02 -5.24 -11.94
N ASN A 194 -17.09 -4.44 -11.90
CA ASN A 194 -17.25 -3.28 -12.79
C ASN A 194 -16.43 -2.07 -12.27
N THR A 195 -16.50 -1.82 -10.96
CA THR A 195 -15.73 -0.75 -10.33
C THR A 195 -14.44 -1.31 -9.74
N LYS A 196 -13.30 -0.99 -10.34
CA LYS A 196 -11.97 -1.38 -9.86
C LYS A 196 -11.28 -0.23 -9.16
N ALA A 197 -10.64 -0.51 -8.03
CA ALA A 197 -9.91 0.50 -7.24
C ALA A 197 -8.85 1.25 -8.07
N VAL A 198 -8.21 0.61 -9.04
CA VAL A 198 -7.25 1.26 -9.95
C VAL A 198 -7.90 2.34 -10.83
N ASN A 199 -9.18 2.18 -11.22
CA ASN A 199 -9.89 3.19 -12.00
C ASN A 199 -10.27 4.39 -11.11
N VAL A 200 -10.66 4.12 -9.86
CA VAL A 200 -10.91 5.19 -8.87
C VAL A 200 -9.61 5.96 -8.59
N ALA A 201 -8.50 5.25 -8.40
CA ALA A 201 -7.20 5.87 -8.23
C ALA A 201 -6.81 6.74 -9.44
N LYS A 202 -7.07 6.26 -10.68
CA LYS A 202 -6.85 7.06 -11.89
C LYS A 202 -7.65 8.36 -11.85
N SER A 203 -8.93 8.31 -11.48
CA SER A 203 -9.76 9.52 -11.37
C SER A 203 -9.23 10.49 -10.31
N ILE A 204 -8.67 9.99 -9.20
CA ILE A 204 -8.04 10.83 -8.17
C ILE A 204 -6.79 11.52 -8.73
N PHE A 205 -5.90 10.78 -9.39
CA PHE A 205 -4.70 11.36 -10.01
C PHE A 205 -5.08 12.37 -11.11
N ASP A 206 -6.03 12.02 -11.99
CA ASP A 206 -6.50 12.94 -13.03
C ASP A 206 -7.03 14.25 -12.41
N SER A 207 -7.83 14.17 -11.35
CA SER A 207 -8.37 15.35 -10.67
C SER A 207 -7.30 16.20 -9.96
N TYR A 208 -6.16 15.63 -9.64
CA TYR A 208 -5.05 16.34 -9.02
C TYR A 208 -4.19 17.07 -10.06
N TYR A 209 -4.05 16.51 -11.26
CA TYR A 209 -3.15 17.02 -12.30
C TYR A 209 -3.86 17.80 -13.43
N TYR A 210 -5.20 17.72 -13.55
CA TYR A 210 -6.02 18.40 -14.57
C TYR A 210 -7.16 19.21 -13.95
#